data_2f0c3239f400cc77dd90e521919f0eb2
#
_entry.id   2f0c3239f400cc77dd90e521919f0eb2
#
_cell.length_a   1.000
_cell.length_b   1.000
_cell.length_c   1.000
_cell.angle_alpha   90.00
_cell.angle_beta   90.00
_cell.angle_gamma   90.00
#
_symmetry.space_group_name_H-M   'P 1'
#
loop_
_entity.id
_entity.type
_entity.pdbx_description
1 polymer ?
#
loop_
_entity_poly.entity_id
_entity_poly.type
_entity_poly.pdbx_seq_one_letter_code
_entity_poly.pdbx_strand_id
1 'polypeptide(L)'
;MSWLDNVVAWISPEAGAKRAAWRATYNELRNYDAGNNSRLNAGWRAANYSAEMTDRTSRDTIRARARDLERNSDIANSLISAYKRNVIGAGYNLQAKTKKTKLNADIEKLWKKWCKARNCDVTGTQTLNQMLRMAVTRKKVDGGILFVKVYTN
;
A
#
# COMPACT_ATOMS: atom_id res chain seq x y z
N MET A 1 -2.16 41.99 12.62
CA MET A 1 -3.35 42.76 12.20
C MET A 1 -2.86 43.98 11.43
N SER A 2 -3.48 44.27 10.28
CA SER A 2 -3.15 45.48 9.54
C SER A 2 -3.75 46.71 10.29
N TRP A 3 -3.09 47.87 10.24
CA TRP A 3 -3.62 49.08 10.85
C TRP A 3 -5.04 49.44 10.35
N LEU A 4 -5.35 49.11 9.11
CA LEU A 4 -6.67 49.21 8.51
C LEU A 4 -7.74 48.37 9.23
N ASP A 5 -7.39 47.24 9.76
CA ASP A 5 -8.32 46.37 10.49
C ASP A 5 -8.71 46.98 11.83
N ASN A 6 -7.74 47.60 12.49
CA ASN A 6 -7.98 48.31 13.76
C ASN A 6 -8.87 49.51 13.54
N VAL A 7 -8.70 50.26 12.45
CA VAL A 7 -9.55 51.41 12.09
C VAL A 7 -10.98 50.94 11.78
N VAL A 8 -11.15 49.89 10.99
CA VAL A 8 -12.47 49.33 10.65
C VAL A 8 -13.17 48.77 11.89
N ALA A 9 -12.44 48.09 12.77
CA ALA A 9 -13.01 47.56 14.03
C ALA A 9 -13.42 48.68 15.00
N TRP A 10 -12.74 49.84 14.97
CA TRP A 10 -13.08 50.99 15.79
C TRP A 10 -14.34 51.71 15.26
N ILE A 11 -14.47 51.88 13.94
CA ILE A 11 -15.62 52.53 13.31
C ILE A 11 -16.88 51.65 13.36
N SER A 12 -16.73 50.34 13.10
CA SER A 12 -17.80 49.36 13.09
C SER A 12 -17.29 48.01 13.62
N PRO A 13 -17.58 47.68 14.88
CA PRO A 13 -17.16 46.42 15.49
C PRO A 13 -17.66 45.21 14.73
N GLU A 14 -18.88 45.23 14.16
CA GLU A 14 -19.46 44.17 13.36
C GLU A 14 -18.68 43.93 12.04
N ALA A 15 -18.34 45.00 11.32
CA ALA A 15 -17.53 44.91 10.12
C ALA A 15 -16.10 44.44 10.42
N GLY A 16 -15.52 44.82 11.56
CA GLY A 16 -14.24 44.37 12.05
C GLY A 16 -14.24 42.87 12.34
N ALA A 17 -15.27 42.37 13.01
CA ALA A 17 -15.43 40.96 13.31
C ALA A 17 -15.58 40.09 12.02
N LYS A 18 -16.39 40.54 11.06
CA LYS A 18 -16.55 39.91 9.76
C LYS A 18 -15.22 39.82 9.00
N ARG A 19 -14.44 40.92 8.96
CA ARG A 19 -13.11 40.94 8.33
C ARG A 19 -12.11 39.98 9.02
N ALA A 20 -12.13 39.93 10.35
CA ALA A 20 -11.29 39.04 11.11
C ALA A 20 -11.62 37.53 10.82
N ALA A 21 -12.93 37.20 10.79
CA ALA A 21 -13.41 35.88 10.43
C ALA A 21 -13.00 35.47 8.99
N TRP A 22 -13.20 36.38 8.01
CA TRP A 22 -12.76 36.14 6.63
C TRP A 22 -11.25 35.93 6.50
N ARG A 23 -10.43 36.65 7.26
CA ARG A 23 -8.98 36.44 7.27
C ARG A 23 -8.58 35.16 7.94
N ALA A 24 -9.26 34.78 9.02
CA ALA A 24 -9.01 33.46 9.65
C ALA A 24 -9.30 32.34 8.67
N THR A 25 -10.45 32.35 8.00
CA THR A 25 -10.82 31.40 6.97
C THR A 25 -9.83 31.39 5.78
N TYR A 26 -9.41 32.62 5.34
CA TYR A 26 -8.43 32.72 4.25
C TYR A 26 -7.05 32.15 4.63
N ASN A 27 -6.62 32.38 5.88
CA ASN A 27 -5.36 31.82 6.37
C ASN A 27 -5.44 30.30 6.58
N GLU A 28 -6.59 29.78 7.01
CA GLU A 28 -6.86 28.34 7.07
C GLU A 28 -6.78 27.69 5.69
N LEU A 29 -7.43 28.29 4.69
CA LEU A 29 -7.36 27.81 3.29
C LEU A 29 -5.95 27.87 2.71
N ARG A 30 -5.11 28.82 3.14
CA ARG A 30 -3.70 28.91 2.73
C ARG A 30 -2.78 27.88 3.39
N ASN A 31 -3.20 27.30 4.51
CA ASN A 31 -2.40 26.30 5.22
C ASN A 31 -2.36 24.92 4.52
N TYR A 32 -3.19 24.72 3.50
CA TYR A 32 -3.08 23.55 2.63
C TYR A 32 -2.09 23.82 1.49
N ASP A 33 -0.82 23.92 1.82
CA ASP A 33 0.25 24.21 0.85
C ASP A 33 0.30 23.21 -0.32
N ALA A 34 -0.07 21.97 -0.08
CA ALA A 34 -0.15 20.94 -1.12
C ALA A 34 -1.24 21.21 -2.17
N GLY A 35 -2.29 21.98 -1.83
CA GLY A 35 -3.37 22.38 -2.74
C GLY A 35 -3.14 23.73 -3.41
N ASN A 36 -2.07 24.44 -3.07
CA ASN A 36 -1.81 25.77 -3.56
C ASN A 36 -0.89 25.75 -4.80
N ASN A 37 -1.31 26.43 -5.87
CA ASN A 37 -0.49 26.63 -7.10
C ASN A 37 0.51 27.79 -6.91
N SER A 38 1.31 27.73 -5.85
CA SER A 38 2.38 28.69 -5.62
C SER A 38 3.60 28.39 -6.53
N ARG A 39 4.56 29.32 -6.61
CA ARG A 39 5.81 29.13 -7.35
C ARG A 39 6.58 27.88 -6.92
N LEU A 40 6.49 27.49 -5.64
CA LEU A 40 7.12 26.30 -5.10
C LEU A 40 6.46 25.02 -5.63
N ASN A 41 5.16 25.04 -5.86
CA ASN A 41 4.38 23.89 -6.34
C ASN A 41 4.14 23.92 -7.87
N ALA A 42 4.65 24.92 -8.59
CA ALA A 42 4.42 25.07 -10.04
C ALA A 42 4.93 23.90 -10.87
N GLY A 43 5.97 23.19 -10.40
CA GLY A 43 6.49 21.97 -11.02
C GLY A 43 5.72 20.69 -10.63
N TRP A 44 4.85 20.76 -9.64
CA TRP A 44 4.09 19.60 -9.17
C TRP A 44 2.79 19.45 -9.98
N ARG A 45 2.87 18.72 -11.06
CA ARG A 45 1.72 18.41 -11.92
C ARG A 45 1.04 17.12 -11.45
N ALA A 46 0.26 17.21 -10.40
CA ALA A 46 -0.56 16.09 -9.95
C ALA A 46 -1.89 16.09 -10.73
N ALA A 47 -2.10 15.10 -11.57
CA ALA A 47 -3.38 14.90 -12.23
C ALA A 47 -4.26 13.99 -11.35
N ASN A 48 -5.54 14.34 -11.22
CA ASN A 48 -6.51 13.55 -10.47
C ASN A 48 -7.02 12.38 -11.32
N TYR A 49 -6.09 11.49 -11.72
CA TYR A 49 -6.39 10.26 -12.44
C TYR A 49 -6.34 9.05 -11.50
N SER A 50 -7.05 7.98 -11.87
CA SER A 50 -6.85 6.69 -11.20
C SER A 50 -5.41 6.20 -11.41
N ALA A 51 -4.89 5.40 -10.47
CA ALA A 51 -3.56 4.80 -10.59
C ALA A 51 -3.41 4.05 -11.93
N GLU A 52 -4.47 3.36 -12.36
CA GLU A 52 -4.53 2.65 -13.65
C GLU A 52 -4.27 3.59 -14.86
N MET A 53 -4.89 4.76 -14.87
CA MET A 53 -4.70 5.73 -15.97
C MET A 53 -3.31 6.36 -15.94
N THR A 54 -2.78 6.60 -14.76
CA THR A 54 -1.46 7.23 -14.58
C THR A 54 -0.33 6.29 -15.02
N ASP A 55 -0.43 5.00 -14.64
CA ASP A 55 0.65 4.03 -14.83
C ASP A 55 0.56 3.27 -16.16
N ARG A 56 -0.58 3.33 -16.85
CA ARG A 56 -0.86 2.50 -18.04
C ARG A 56 0.23 2.52 -19.09
N THR A 57 0.73 3.72 -19.41
CA THR A 57 1.76 3.90 -20.45
C THR A 57 3.16 3.48 -20.01
N SER A 58 3.44 3.52 -18.71
CA SER A 58 4.77 3.27 -18.14
C SER A 58 4.89 1.91 -17.44
N ARG A 59 3.78 1.22 -17.23
CA ARG A 59 3.70 0.00 -16.40
C ARG A 59 4.67 -1.09 -16.83
N ASP A 60 4.73 -1.38 -18.12
CA ASP A 60 5.59 -2.46 -18.64
C ASP A 60 7.06 -2.09 -18.52
N THR A 61 7.42 -0.84 -18.74
CA THR A 61 8.78 -0.33 -18.55
C THR A 61 9.19 -0.38 -17.07
N ILE A 62 8.30 0.06 -16.16
CA ILE A 62 8.55 0.02 -14.70
C ILE A 62 8.76 -1.43 -14.26
N ARG A 63 7.91 -2.35 -14.71
CA ARG A 63 8.02 -3.78 -14.39
C ARG A 63 9.32 -4.39 -14.92
N ALA A 64 9.69 -4.07 -16.16
CA ALA A 64 10.94 -4.54 -16.75
C ALA A 64 12.15 -4.06 -15.93
N ARG A 65 12.18 -2.78 -15.54
CA ARG A 65 13.24 -2.21 -14.70
C ARG A 65 13.27 -2.82 -13.29
N ALA A 66 12.10 -3.06 -12.68
CA ALA A 66 12.02 -3.70 -11.37
C ALA A 66 12.56 -5.14 -11.40
N ARG A 67 12.27 -5.90 -12.46
CA ARG A 67 12.82 -7.25 -12.67
C ARG A 67 14.31 -7.24 -12.95
N ASP A 68 14.81 -6.23 -13.62
CA ASP A 68 16.25 -6.03 -13.84
C ASP A 68 16.96 -5.74 -12.52
N LEU A 69 16.44 -4.84 -11.70
CA LEU A 69 16.97 -4.56 -10.36
C LEU A 69 16.94 -5.79 -9.45
N GLU A 70 15.89 -6.61 -9.49
CA GLU A 70 15.83 -7.86 -8.72
C GLU A 70 17.00 -8.79 -9.07
N ARG A 71 17.41 -8.86 -10.33
CA ARG A 71 18.47 -9.76 -10.80
C ARG A 71 19.87 -9.19 -10.62
N ASN A 72 20.04 -7.89 -10.87
CA ASN A 72 21.35 -7.26 -11.05
C ASN A 72 21.74 -6.33 -9.91
N SER A 73 20.88 -6.07 -8.91
CA SER A 73 21.17 -5.22 -7.77
C SER A 73 21.11 -5.99 -6.46
N ASP A 74 22.26 -6.08 -5.78
CA ASP A 74 22.37 -6.73 -4.47
C ASP A 74 21.51 -6.04 -3.41
N ILE A 75 21.43 -4.71 -3.48
CA ILE A 75 20.62 -3.90 -2.55
C ILE A 75 19.13 -4.22 -2.74
N ALA A 76 18.65 -4.25 -3.96
CA ALA A 76 17.25 -4.57 -4.25
C ALA A 76 16.92 -6.02 -3.83
N ASN A 77 17.81 -6.97 -4.11
CA ASN A 77 17.64 -8.36 -3.71
C ASN A 77 17.66 -8.52 -2.18
N SER A 78 18.55 -7.81 -1.49
CA SER A 78 18.60 -7.80 -0.02
C SER A 78 17.31 -7.25 0.59
N LEU A 79 16.75 -6.18 0.03
CA LEU A 79 15.48 -5.59 0.45
C LEU A 79 14.31 -6.58 0.27
N ILE A 80 14.20 -7.22 -0.90
CA ILE A 80 13.18 -8.23 -1.19
C ILE A 80 13.32 -9.43 -0.24
N SER A 81 14.56 -9.86 0.04
CA SER A 81 14.84 -10.97 0.94
C SER A 81 14.49 -10.64 2.39
N ALA A 82 14.78 -9.42 2.84
CA ALA A 82 14.34 -8.93 4.14
C ALA A 82 12.82 -8.91 4.24
N TYR A 83 12.13 -8.46 3.19
CA TYR A 83 10.67 -8.46 3.13
C TYR A 83 10.09 -9.87 3.22
N LYS A 84 10.64 -10.84 2.46
CA LYS A 84 10.24 -12.27 2.53
C LYS A 84 10.41 -12.83 3.95
N ARG A 85 11.53 -12.55 4.61
CA ARG A 85 11.80 -13.02 5.98
C ARG A 85 10.84 -12.42 7.00
N ASN A 86 10.52 -11.14 6.89
CA ASN A 86 9.68 -10.46 7.86
C ASN A 86 8.18 -10.77 7.66
N VAL A 87 7.74 -10.96 6.42
CA VAL A 87 6.31 -11.21 6.12
C VAL A 87 5.96 -12.68 6.25
N ILE A 88 6.77 -13.59 5.70
CA ILE A 88 6.48 -15.02 5.71
C ILE A 88 7.23 -15.75 6.84
N GLY A 89 8.47 -15.35 7.11
CA GLY A 89 9.29 -15.95 8.16
C GLY A 89 9.44 -17.47 7.98
N ALA A 90 9.13 -18.22 9.06
CA ALA A 90 9.11 -19.66 9.08
C ALA A 90 7.87 -20.27 8.39
N GLY A 91 6.89 -19.45 8.01
CA GLY A 91 5.63 -19.86 7.42
C GLY A 91 4.45 -19.66 8.37
N TYR A 92 3.26 -19.95 7.86
CA TYR A 92 2.02 -19.80 8.62
C TYR A 92 1.59 -21.15 9.23
N ASN A 93 1.30 -21.11 10.53
CA ASN A 93 0.69 -22.23 11.24
C ASN A 93 -0.77 -21.90 11.54
N LEU A 94 -1.67 -22.82 11.20
CA LEU A 94 -3.07 -22.72 11.58
C LEU A 94 -3.23 -23.15 13.04
N GLN A 95 -3.93 -22.35 13.82
CA GLN A 95 -4.41 -22.69 15.16
C GLN A 95 -5.94 -22.68 15.13
N ALA A 96 -6.56 -23.82 15.21
CA ALA A 96 -8.01 -23.93 15.27
C ALA A 96 -8.50 -23.65 16.69
N LYS A 97 -9.54 -22.81 16.84
CA LYS A 97 -10.13 -22.41 18.12
C LYS A 97 -11.62 -22.77 18.17
N THR A 98 -11.95 -24.04 18.06
CA THR A 98 -13.32 -24.52 18.27
C THR A 98 -13.51 -24.95 19.73
N LYS A 99 -14.77 -25.14 20.16
CA LYS A 99 -15.08 -25.66 21.50
C LYS A 99 -14.64 -27.11 21.73
N LYS A 100 -14.25 -27.85 20.68
CA LYS A 100 -13.89 -29.27 20.74
C LYS A 100 -12.40 -29.45 20.43
N THR A 101 -11.60 -29.79 21.41
CA THR A 101 -10.14 -29.96 21.28
C THR A 101 -9.74 -31.00 20.23
N LYS A 102 -10.47 -32.12 20.17
CA LYS A 102 -10.21 -33.16 19.16
C LYS A 102 -10.40 -32.64 17.74
N LEU A 103 -11.47 -31.88 17.50
CA LEU A 103 -11.72 -31.28 16.19
C LEU A 103 -10.63 -30.29 15.81
N ASN A 104 -10.10 -29.51 16.76
CA ASN A 104 -8.99 -28.60 16.50
C ASN A 104 -7.74 -29.35 16.00
N ALA A 105 -7.39 -30.43 16.68
CA ALA A 105 -6.25 -31.27 16.29
C ALA A 105 -6.43 -31.90 14.90
N ASP A 106 -7.63 -32.35 14.56
CA ASP A 106 -7.95 -32.91 13.25
C ASP A 106 -7.86 -31.85 12.15
N ILE A 107 -8.37 -30.64 12.38
CA ILE A 107 -8.28 -29.50 11.43
C ILE A 107 -6.82 -29.13 11.20
N GLU A 108 -6.02 -29.01 12.24
CA GLU A 108 -4.61 -28.65 12.13
C GLU A 108 -3.78 -29.74 11.40
N LYS A 109 -4.11 -31.01 11.63
CA LYS A 109 -3.51 -32.13 10.93
C LYS A 109 -3.84 -32.11 9.45
N LEU A 110 -5.10 -31.85 9.09
CA LEU A 110 -5.53 -31.72 7.70
C LEU A 110 -4.87 -30.54 7.02
N TRP A 111 -4.76 -29.39 7.70
CA TRP A 111 -4.06 -28.23 7.19
C TRP A 111 -2.59 -28.52 6.89
N LYS A 112 -1.86 -29.15 7.82
CA LYS A 112 -0.46 -29.54 7.62
C LYS A 112 -0.30 -30.51 6.45
N LYS A 113 -1.27 -31.41 6.25
CA LYS A 113 -1.29 -32.31 5.10
C LYS A 113 -1.51 -31.54 3.79
N TRP A 114 -2.46 -30.61 3.79
CA TRP A 114 -2.77 -29.80 2.61
C TRP A 114 -1.63 -28.87 2.21
N CYS A 115 -0.86 -28.31 3.15
CA CYS A 115 0.28 -27.42 2.87
C CYS A 115 1.46 -28.11 2.15
N LYS A 116 1.45 -29.44 2.02
CA LYS A 116 2.49 -30.17 1.28
C LYS A 116 2.34 -29.93 -0.24
N ALA A 117 3.48 -29.89 -0.94
CA ALA A 117 3.53 -29.60 -2.38
C ALA A 117 2.51 -30.37 -3.22
N ARG A 118 2.40 -31.68 -3.01
CA ARG A 118 1.46 -32.53 -3.77
C ARG A 118 -0.02 -32.18 -3.61
N ASN A 119 -0.39 -31.45 -2.57
CA ASN A 119 -1.79 -31.19 -2.25
C ASN A 119 -2.19 -29.71 -2.49
N CYS A 120 -1.27 -28.78 -2.35
CA CYS A 120 -1.56 -27.36 -2.51
C CYS A 120 -1.14 -26.77 -3.86
N ASP A 121 -0.21 -27.43 -4.56
CA ASP A 121 0.28 -26.98 -5.86
C ASP A 121 -0.15 -27.95 -6.97
N VAL A 122 -0.69 -27.41 -8.05
CA VAL A 122 -1.11 -28.21 -9.22
C VAL A 122 0.04 -28.99 -9.84
N THR A 123 1.25 -28.37 -9.83
CA THR A 123 2.47 -29.03 -10.33
C THR A 123 3.09 -29.99 -9.32
N GLY A 124 2.66 -29.94 -8.07
CA GLY A 124 3.18 -30.76 -6.98
C GLY A 124 4.61 -30.43 -6.55
N THR A 125 5.18 -29.31 -7.00
CA THR A 125 6.59 -28.96 -6.80
C THR A 125 6.82 -28.03 -5.60
N GLN A 126 5.86 -27.15 -5.28
CA GLN A 126 6.01 -26.11 -4.27
C GLN A 126 5.08 -26.32 -3.08
N THR A 127 5.62 -26.21 -1.88
CA THR A 127 4.84 -26.15 -0.66
C THR A 127 4.13 -24.79 -0.55
N LEU A 128 3.06 -24.69 0.27
CA LEU A 128 2.35 -23.44 0.50
C LEU A 128 3.30 -22.30 0.90
N ASN A 129 4.27 -22.55 1.78
CA ASN A 129 5.23 -21.53 2.20
C ASN A 129 6.14 -21.05 1.07
N GLN A 130 6.53 -21.94 0.16
CA GLN A 130 7.31 -21.57 -1.04
C GLN A 130 6.47 -20.72 -1.99
N MET A 131 5.22 -21.10 -2.23
CA MET A 131 4.27 -20.31 -3.03
C MET A 131 4.05 -18.92 -2.43
N LEU A 132 3.87 -18.81 -1.11
CA LEU A 132 3.70 -17.53 -0.44
C LEU A 132 4.96 -16.65 -0.53
N ARG A 133 6.14 -17.23 -0.38
CA ARG A 133 7.42 -16.50 -0.58
C ARG A 133 7.56 -15.99 -2.01
N MET A 134 7.19 -16.79 -2.98
CA MET A 134 7.15 -16.38 -4.39
C MET A 134 6.12 -15.26 -4.58
N ALA A 135 4.94 -15.40 -4.00
CA ALA A 135 3.87 -14.40 -4.07
C ALA A 135 4.30 -13.03 -3.54
N VAL A 136 4.95 -12.98 -2.38
CA VAL A 136 5.48 -11.75 -1.79
C VAL A 136 6.52 -11.12 -2.71
N THR A 137 7.42 -11.92 -3.29
CA THR A 137 8.42 -11.43 -4.25
C THR A 137 7.74 -10.84 -5.48
N ARG A 138 6.84 -11.58 -6.12
CA ARG A 138 6.15 -11.10 -7.34
C ARG A 138 5.29 -9.87 -7.07
N LYS A 139 4.60 -9.81 -5.91
CA LYS A 139 3.84 -8.62 -5.51
C LYS A 139 4.73 -7.37 -5.42
N LYS A 140 5.98 -7.50 -4.95
CA LYS A 140 6.90 -6.36 -4.83
C LYS A 140 7.55 -5.97 -6.16
N VAL A 141 7.90 -6.94 -6.98
CA VAL A 141 8.60 -6.72 -8.26
C VAL A 141 7.61 -6.40 -9.39
N ASP A 142 6.54 -7.16 -9.48
CA ASP A 142 5.58 -7.07 -10.59
C ASP A 142 4.33 -6.23 -10.26
N GLY A 143 4.16 -5.84 -8.99
CA GLY A 143 3.04 -5.05 -8.53
C GLY A 143 1.80 -5.86 -8.13
N GLY A 144 1.69 -7.12 -8.54
CA GLY A 144 0.56 -7.99 -8.24
C GLY A 144 0.85 -9.46 -8.51
N ILE A 145 -0.01 -10.33 -7.96
CA ILE A 145 -0.01 -11.76 -8.22
C ILE A 145 -1.44 -12.28 -8.21
N LEU A 146 -1.74 -13.23 -9.07
CA LEU A 146 -3.02 -13.91 -9.15
C LEU A 146 -2.85 -15.37 -8.67
N PHE A 147 -3.67 -15.77 -7.70
CA PHE A 147 -3.83 -17.17 -7.33
C PHE A 147 -5.09 -17.73 -7.99
N VAL A 148 -4.92 -18.77 -8.80
CA VAL A 148 -6.02 -19.47 -9.45
C VAL A 148 -6.30 -20.75 -8.70
N LYS A 149 -7.54 -20.92 -8.22
CA LYS A 149 -7.98 -22.12 -7.54
C LYS A 149 -8.40 -23.16 -8.59
N VAL A 150 -7.73 -24.29 -8.61
CA VAL A 150 -8.05 -25.40 -9.51
C VAL A 150 -8.62 -26.54 -8.67
N TYR A 151 -9.77 -27.05 -9.07
CA TYR A 151 -10.37 -28.24 -8.49
C TYR A 151 -10.04 -29.44 -9.41
N THR A 152 -9.35 -30.42 -8.88
CA THR A 152 -9.15 -31.72 -9.55
C THR A 152 -10.27 -32.65 -9.09
N ASN A 153 -10.99 -33.20 -10.03
CA ASN A 153 -11.99 -34.25 -9.77
C ASN A 153 -11.30 -35.56 -9.37
#